data_371cf05f5640bfd4baa49c4780af2b96
#
_entry.id   371cf05f5640bfd4baa49c4780af2b96
#
_cell.length_a   1.000
_cell.length_b   1.000
_cell.length_c   1.000
_cell.angle_alpha   90.00
_cell.angle_beta   90.00
_cell.angle_gamma   90.00
#
_symmetry.space_group_name_H-M   'P 1'
#
loop_
_entity.id
_entity.type
_entity.pdbx_description
1 polymer ?
#
loop_
_entity_poly.entity_id
_entity_poly.type
_entity_poly.pdbx_seq_one_letter_code
_entity_poly.pdbx_strand_id
1 'polypeptide(L)'
;MASAVADVPDRVTVFAPAKINLFLHVGDKRADGYHALQSLVGFAETGDELCAEAADDLSLVMDGPFASALADEKDNLVLRSARALAAGACVASGARLRLTKNLPVASGIGGGSADAAACLRALWRLWGLQALRGGRVSLEQAAVESGSDVPVCLLSGAALMEGRGERVTALPELPRAALVLVNPRVAVPTGPVFARLAARSGVAQIQVPSAFADVQALAAWLGQTRNDLQAPALEIAPVIQEVLTALDAEDALLTRMCGSGATCYALFANDAAAMRAAQAVQQAHPGWWVCATRIAANNIGAPRSF
;
A
#
# COMPACT_ATOMS: atom_id res chain seq x y z
N MET A 1 -0.03 29.07 34.00
CA MET A 1 -0.79 28.41 32.94
C MET A 1 -0.32 26.97 32.91
N ALA A 2 -1.17 26.04 33.35
CA ALA A 2 -0.86 24.61 33.34
C ALA A 2 -0.79 24.18 31.85
N SER A 3 0.39 23.73 31.42
CA SER A 3 0.57 23.02 30.14
C SER A 3 -0.29 21.76 30.22
N ALA A 4 -1.32 21.68 29.37
CA ALA A 4 -2.03 20.43 29.17
C ALA A 4 -0.99 19.43 28.65
N VAL A 5 -0.55 18.51 29.51
CA VAL A 5 0.19 17.32 29.12
C VAL A 5 -0.75 16.59 28.15
N ALA A 6 -0.39 16.53 26.88
CA ALA A 6 -1.14 15.73 25.91
C ALA A 6 -1.21 14.32 26.48
N ASP A 7 -2.41 13.77 26.60
CA ASP A 7 -2.65 12.41 27.05
C ASP A 7 -1.96 11.46 26.07
N VAL A 8 -0.81 10.93 26.45
CA VAL A 8 0.00 10.01 25.65
C VAL A 8 -0.53 8.61 25.96
N PRO A 9 -1.11 7.91 24.99
CA PRO A 9 -1.68 6.60 25.24
C PRO A 9 -0.58 5.56 25.49
N ASP A 10 -0.83 4.58 26.37
CA ASP A 10 0.08 3.45 26.61
C ASP A 10 0.11 2.47 25.43
N ARG A 11 -0.92 2.51 24.57
CA ARG A 11 -1.10 1.62 23.42
C ARG A 11 -1.75 2.33 22.24
N VAL A 12 -1.23 2.07 21.04
CA VAL A 12 -1.76 2.61 19.79
C VAL A 12 -1.87 1.49 18.76
N THR A 13 -3.05 1.33 18.17
CA THR A 13 -3.27 0.39 17.05
C THR A 13 -3.52 1.18 15.77
N VAL A 14 -2.88 0.75 14.68
CA VAL A 14 -2.97 1.37 13.35
C VAL A 14 -3.21 0.30 12.30
N PHE A 15 -4.20 0.52 11.45
CA PHE A 15 -4.45 -0.31 10.30
C PHE A 15 -3.48 0.06 9.16
N ALA A 16 -2.89 -0.94 8.53
CA ALA A 16 -1.96 -0.83 7.41
C ALA A 16 -2.64 -1.33 6.12
N PRO A 17 -3.39 -0.49 5.41
CA PRO A 17 -4.23 -0.90 4.28
C PRO A 17 -3.39 -1.30 3.06
N ALA A 18 -3.88 -2.28 2.28
CA ALA A 18 -3.29 -2.61 1.00
C ALA A 18 -3.38 -1.42 0.04
N LYS A 19 -2.24 -1.04 -0.55
CA LYS A 19 -2.13 0.02 -1.57
C LYS A 19 -2.44 -0.54 -2.94
N ILE A 20 -3.35 0.07 -3.68
CA ILE A 20 -3.74 -0.33 -5.03
C ILE A 20 -3.30 0.74 -6.03
N ASN A 21 -2.37 0.39 -6.92
CA ASN A 21 -2.10 1.21 -8.10
C ASN A 21 -3.21 0.97 -9.12
N LEU A 22 -4.19 1.87 -9.20
CA LEU A 22 -5.33 1.76 -10.13
C LEU A 22 -4.88 1.96 -11.58
N PHE A 23 -3.86 2.78 -11.81
CA PHE A 23 -3.02 2.73 -13.00
C PHE A 23 -1.56 3.00 -12.61
N LEU A 24 -0.62 2.61 -13.47
CA LEU A 24 0.80 2.89 -13.27
C LEU A 24 1.47 3.11 -14.63
N HIS A 25 1.70 4.35 -14.98
CA HIS A 25 2.47 4.72 -16.15
C HIS A 25 3.94 4.92 -15.75
N VAL A 26 4.84 4.33 -16.52
CA VAL A 26 6.28 4.39 -16.29
C VAL A 26 6.97 4.98 -17.50
N GLY A 27 7.73 6.02 -17.30
CA GLY A 27 8.52 6.68 -18.32
C GLY A 27 9.99 6.25 -18.32
N ASP A 28 10.82 7.08 -18.96
CA ASP A 28 12.23 6.81 -19.10
C ASP A 28 12.98 6.72 -17.77
N LYS A 29 14.10 6.02 -17.82
CA LYS A 29 15.04 5.96 -16.71
C LYS A 29 15.69 7.32 -16.52
N ARG A 30 15.65 7.83 -15.31
CA ARG A 30 16.23 9.10 -14.89
C ARG A 30 17.73 8.98 -14.64
N ALA A 31 18.43 10.11 -14.54
CA ALA A 31 19.86 10.15 -14.22
C ALA A 31 20.18 9.54 -12.83
N ASP A 32 19.21 9.55 -11.90
CA ASP A 32 19.34 8.95 -10.57
C ASP A 32 19.13 7.42 -10.57
N GLY A 33 18.92 6.80 -11.75
CA GLY A 33 18.75 5.36 -11.92
C GLY A 33 17.32 4.87 -11.71
N TYR A 34 16.39 5.70 -11.28
CA TYR A 34 14.96 5.40 -11.14
C TYR A 34 14.19 5.75 -12.41
N HIS A 35 12.98 5.24 -12.54
CA HIS A 35 12.05 5.63 -13.59
C HIS A 35 11.12 6.74 -13.11
N ALA A 36 10.80 7.67 -14.02
CA ALA A 36 9.69 8.57 -13.80
C ALA A 36 8.38 7.77 -13.87
N LEU A 37 7.43 8.05 -12.99
CA LEU A 37 6.13 7.40 -12.99
C LEU A 37 4.99 8.38 -12.75
N GLN A 38 3.79 7.97 -13.13
CA GLN A 38 2.53 8.56 -12.70
C GLN A 38 1.56 7.43 -12.37
N SER A 39 0.93 7.51 -11.20
CA SER A 39 0.01 6.47 -10.72
C SER A 39 -1.13 7.06 -9.91
N LEU A 40 -2.37 6.68 -10.22
CA LEU A 40 -3.49 6.87 -9.32
C LEU A 40 -3.48 5.73 -8.30
N VAL A 41 -3.43 6.10 -7.02
CA VAL A 41 -3.42 5.17 -5.90
C VAL A 41 -4.72 5.29 -5.13
N GLY A 42 -5.31 4.14 -4.82
CA GLY A 42 -6.33 3.97 -3.79
C GLY A 42 -5.86 2.97 -2.74
N PHE A 43 -6.63 2.80 -1.69
CA PHE A 43 -6.38 1.81 -0.64
C PHE A 43 -7.59 0.90 -0.49
N ALA A 44 -7.35 -0.34 -0.05
CA ALA A 44 -8.41 -1.31 0.19
C ALA A 44 -8.81 -1.37 1.67
N GLU A 45 -10.05 -1.78 1.95
CA GLU A 45 -10.53 -2.06 3.31
C GLU A 45 -9.95 -3.39 3.87
N THR A 46 -8.92 -3.94 3.24
CA THR A 46 -8.12 -5.07 3.72
C THR A 46 -6.68 -4.63 3.93
N GLY A 47 -6.01 -5.19 4.94
CA GLY A 47 -4.66 -4.76 5.31
C GLY A 47 -4.10 -5.55 6.48
N ASP A 48 -2.89 -5.18 6.86
CA ASP A 48 -2.22 -5.62 8.07
C ASP A 48 -2.63 -4.74 9.26
N GLU A 49 -2.25 -5.12 10.46
CA GLU A 49 -2.49 -4.33 11.66
C GLU A 49 -1.21 -4.22 12.47
N LEU A 50 -0.89 -3.00 12.92
CA LEU A 50 0.25 -2.75 13.79
C LEU A 50 -0.22 -2.18 15.12
N CYS A 51 0.19 -2.83 16.21
CA CYS A 51 0.02 -2.36 17.57
C CYS A 51 1.37 -1.96 18.15
N ALA A 52 1.46 -0.77 18.76
CA ALA A 52 2.62 -0.27 19.48
C ALA A 52 2.26 -0.05 20.95
N GLU A 53 3.09 -0.54 21.87
CA GLU A 53 3.00 -0.36 23.32
C GLU A 53 4.30 0.25 23.84
N ALA A 54 4.23 1.09 24.87
CA ALA A 54 5.41 1.65 25.52
C ALA A 54 6.30 0.55 26.10
N ALA A 55 7.61 0.65 25.91
CA ALA A 55 8.62 -0.28 26.45
C ALA A 55 9.98 0.43 26.56
N ASP A 56 10.93 -0.19 27.26
CA ASP A 56 12.27 0.36 27.40
C ASP A 56 13.08 0.17 26.08
N ASP A 57 12.90 -0.97 25.42
CA ASP A 57 13.60 -1.33 24.19
C ASP A 57 12.64 -1.40 22.99
N LEU A 58 13.20 -1.21 21.77
CA LEU A 58 12.47 -1.38 20.53
C LEU A 58 12.49 -2.84 20.08
N SER A 59 11.32 -3.46 20.02
CA SER A 59 11.15 -4.85 19.57
C SER A 59 9.98 -5.00 18.61
N LEU A 60 10.03 -6.06 17.77
CA LEU A 60 8.96 -6.40 16.82
C LEU A 60 8.66 -7.90 16.92
N VAL A 61 7.39 -8.21 17.09
CA VAL A 61 6.83 -9.56 16.97
C VAL A 61 5.86 -9.55 15.80
N MET A 62 5.92 -10.58 14.97
CA MET A 62 5.01 -10.74 13.83
C MET A 62 4.17 -11.99 14.01
N ASP A 63 2.88 -11.86 13.72
CA ASP A 63 1.91 -12.96 13.66
C ASP A 63 1.01 -12.83 12.41
N GLY A 64 -0.01 -13.68 12.31
CA GLY A 64 -0.92 -13.70 11.16
C GLY A 64 -0.49 -14.70 10.07
N PRO A 65 -1.37 -14.90 9.07
CA PRO A 65 -1.22 -15.96 8.07
C PRO A 65 0.03 -15.83 7.17
N PHE A 66 0.61 -14.64 7.06
CA PHE A 66 1.80 -14.39 6.22
C PHE A 66 3.06 -14.04 7.02
N ALA A 67 3.03 -14.10 8.36
CA ALA A 67 4.19 -13.76 9.20
C ALA A 67 5.39 -14.69 8.94
N SER A 68 5.15 -15.99 8.71
CA SER A 68 6.20 -16.98 8.48
C SER A 68 7.07 -16.67 7.26
N ALA A 69 6.52 -15.98 6.25
CA ALA A 69 7.26 -15.58 5.05
C ALA A 69 8.33 -14.49 5.33
N LEU A 70 8.29 -13.85 6.50
CA LEU A 70 9.23 -12.81 6.95
C LEU A 70 10.09 -13.26 8.14
N ALA A 71 10.04 -14.54 8.56
CA ALA A 71 10.72 -15.03 9.76
C ALA A 71 12.25 -14.84 9.69
N ASP A 72 12.85 -14.95 8.51
CA ASP A 72 14.29 -14.81 8.28
C ASP A 72 14.72 -13.38 7.87
N GLU A 73 13.79 -12.42 7.82
CA GLU A 73 14.07 -11.04 7.43
C GLU A 73 14.78 -10.28 8.55
N LYS A 74 16.11 -10.13 8.42
CA LYS A 74 16.94 -9.46 9.42
C LYS A 74 16.82 -7.94 9.42
N ASP A 75 16.40 -7.33 8.30
CA ASP A 75 16.29 -5.88 8.11
C ASP A 75 14.85 -5.47 7.79
N ASN A 76 13.95 -5.73 8.74
CA ASN A 76 12.53 -5.43 8.56
C ASN A 76 12.29 -3.91 8.48
N LEU A 77 11.54 -3.48 7.46
CA LEU A 77 11.27 -2.07 7.18
C LEU A 77 10.58 -1.36 8.36
N VAL A 78 9.73 -2.05 9.11
CA VAL A 78 9.06 -1.51 10.31
C VAL A 78 10.09 -1.10 11.37
N LEU A 79 11.03 -2.00 11.71
CA LEU A 79 12.09 -1.68 12.68
C LEU A 79 13.04 -0.60 12.19
N ARG A 80 13.36 -0.60 10.89
CA ARG A 80 14.19 0.44 10.26
C ARG A 80 13.55 1.81 10.39
N SER A 81 12.26 1.92 10.05
CA SER A 81 11.49 3.16 10.15
C SER A 81 11.35 3.63 11.61
N ALA A 82 11.12 2.70 12.54
CA ALA A 82 11.04 3.02 13.97
C ALA A 82 12.36 3.60 14.50
N ARG A 83 13.49 2.97 14.16
CA ARG A 83 14.82 3.46 14.56
C ARG A 83 15.14 4.84 13.94
N ALA A 84 14.82 5.03 12.68
CA ALA A 84 15.02 6.32 11.99
C ALA A 84 14.20 7.43 12.65
N LEU A 85 12.94 7.17 12.97
CA LEU A 85 12.07 8.11 13.68
C LEU A 85 12.61 8.43 15.08
N ALA A 86 13.00 7.43 15.87
CA ALA A 86 13.54 7.62 17.22
C ALA A 86 14.82 8.49 17.19
N ALA A 87 15.75 8.19 16.28
CA ALA A 87 16.98 8.95 16.11
C ALA A 87 16.71 10.40 15.71
N GLY A 88 15.86 10.63 14.71
CA GLY A 88 15.52 11.97 14.24
C GLY A 88 14.78 12.83 15.26
N ALA A 89 13.90 12.20 16.05
CA ALA A 89 13.14 12.87 17.11
C ALA A 89 13.88 12.96 18.46
N CYS A 90 15.10 12.37 18.56
CA CYS A 90 15.87 12.25 19.80
C CYS A 90 15.07 11.58 20.94
N VAL A 91 14.28 10.56 20.61
CA VAL A 91 13.52 9.78 21.58
C VAL A 91 14.38 8.66 22.12
N ALA A 92 14.51 8.57 23.45
CA ALA A 92 15.22 7.50 24.15
C ALA A 92 14.33 6.30 24.51
N SER A 93 13.00 6.50 24.51
CA SER A 93 12.03 5.45 24.85
C SER A 93 11.92 4.42 23.71
N GLY A 94 11.80 3.13 24.08
CA GLY A 94 11.52 2.06 23.15
C GLY A 94 10.01 1.88 22.89
N ALA A 95 9.70 0.81 22.20
CA ALA A 95 8.33 0.36 21.96
C ALA A 95 8.30 -1.14 21.66
N ARG A 96 7.29 -1.83 22.16
CA ARG A 96 6.96 -3.18 21.74
C ARG A 96 5.97 -3.09 20.58
N LEU A 97 6.41 -3.52 19.39
CA LEU A 97 5.60 -3.57 18.18
C LEU A 97 5.08 -4.99 17.95
N ARG A 98 3.80 -5.11 17.62
CA ARG A 98 3.19 -6.34 17.13
C ARG A 98 2.58 -6.05 15.77
N LEU A 99 3.00 -6.81 14.76
CA LEU A 99 2.52 -6.71 13.39
C LEU A 99 1.78 -7.98 13.00
N THR A 100 0.48 -7.86 12.73
CA THR A 100 -0.35 -8.96 12.22
C THR A 100 -0.38 -8.90 10.70
N LYS A 101 0.27 -9.89 10.04
CA LYS A 101 0.42 -9.96 8.58
C LYS A 101 -0.74 -10.72 7.94
N ASN A 102 -1.70 -9.97 7.39
CA ASN A 102 -2.87 -10.50 6.65
C ASN A 102 -2.70 -10.38 5.14
N LEU A 103 -1.74 -9.60 4.66
CA LEU A 103 -1.44 -9.40 3.25
C LEU A 103 -0.31 -10.31 2.77
N PRO A 104 -0.38 -10.87 1.55
CA PRO A 104 0.72 -11.61 0.94
C PRO A 104 1.98 -10.75 0.85
N VAL A 105 3.14 -11.35 1.13
CA VAL A 105 4.45 -10.67 1.05
C VAL A 105 4.91 -10.56 -0.41
N ALA A 106 5.67 -9.50 -0.74
CA ALA A 106 6.21 -9.23 -2.08
C ALA A 106 5.14 -9.28 -3.19
N SER A 107 3.98 -8.72 -2.93
CA SER A 107 2.74 -8.93 -3.69
C SER A 107 2.34 -7.77 -4.61
N GLY A 108 3.10 -6.67 -4.66
CA GLY A 108 2.77 -5.48 -5.47
C GLY A 108 1.71 -4.54 -4.88
N ILE A 109 1.18 -4.83 -3.68
CA ILE A 109 0.17 -4.03 -2.98
C ILE A 109 0.72 -3.21 -1.80
N GLY A 110 2.01 -2.96 -1.79
CA GLY A 110 2.64 -2.04 -0.84
C GLY A 110 2.59 -2.46 0.63
N GLY A 111 2.39 -3.75 0.96
CA GLY A 111 2.20 -4.22 2.34
C GLY A 111 3.30 -3.75 3.29
N GLY A 112 4.58 -3.98 2.97
CA GLY A 112 5.69 -3.55 3.82
C GLY A 112 5.78 -2.02 4.01
N SER A 113 5.43 -1.24 2.97
CA SER A 113 5.39 0.23 3.07
C SER A 113 4.20 0.71 3.90
N ALA A 114 3.06 0.01 3.83
CA ALA A 114 1.90 0.27 4.67
C ALA A 114 2.20 -0.05 6.14
N ASP A 115 2.91 -1.16 6.41
CA ASP A 115 3.36 -1.53 7.75
C ASP A 115 4.31 -0.47 8.33
N ALA A 116 5.27 0.00 7.54
CA ALA A 116 6.19 1.07 7.94
C ALA A 116 5.44 2.38 8.24
N ALA A 117 4.49 2.77 7.39
CA ALA A 117 3.66 3.95 7.61
C ALA A 117 2.79 3.82 8.88
N ALA A 118 2.22 2.63 9.12
CA ALA A 118 1.47 2.33 10.34
C ALA A 118 2.36 2.43 11.58
N CYS A 119 3.59 1.92 11.50
CA CYS A 119 4.58 2.04 12.57
C CYS A 119 4.92 3.51 12.87
N LEU A 120 5.21 4.31 11.86
CA LEU A 120 5.51 5.73 12.02
C LEU A 120 4.35 6.48 12.69
N ARG A 121 3.10 6.23 12.27
CA ARG A 121 1.91 6.83 12.88
C ARG A 121 1.71 6.39 14.33
N ALA A 122 1.88 5.09 14.61
CA ALA A 122 1.72 4.53 15.94
C ALA A 122 2.74 5.14 16.92
N LEU A 123 4.02 5.16 16.53
CA LEU A 123 5.10 5.69 17.35
C LEU A 123 5.02 7.21 17.51
N TRP A 124 4.62 7.94 16.44
CA TRP A 124 4.38 9.38 16.50
C TRP A 124 3.37 9.73 17.59
N ARG A 125 2.30 8.92 17.69
CA ARG A 125 1.27 9.09 18.72
C ARG A 125 1.74 8.60 20.09
N LEU A 126 2.35 7.40 20.17
CA LEU A 126 2.82 6.77 21.39
C LEU A 126 3.88 7.58 22.12
N TRP A 127 4.79 8.23 21.35
CA TRP A 127 5.86 9.06 21.93
C TRP A 127 5.48 10.54 22.08
N GLY A 128 4.22 10.91 21.84
CA GLY A 128 3.72 12.27 22.02
C GLY A 128 4.34 13.30 21.08
N LEU A 129 4.89 12.88 19.95
CA LEU A 129 5.65 13.75 19.03
C LEU A 129 4.80 14.85 18.38
N GLN A 130 3.47 14.68 18.32
CA GLN A 130 2.52 15.71 17.85
C GLN A 130 2.55 17.01 18.72
N ALA A 131 3.00 16.92 19.96
CA ALA A 131 3.10 18.07 20.86
C ALA A 131 4.42 18.86 20.70
N LEU A 132 5.42 18.30 20.00
CA LEU A 132 6.72 18.92 19.80
C LEU A 132 6.64 20.00 18.73
N ARG A 133 6.47 21.28 19.14
CA ARG A 133 6.54 22.42 18.26
C ARG A 133 8.01 22.66 17.83
N GLY A 134 8.29 22.64 16.53
CA GLY A 134 9.64 22.88 15.99
C GLY A 134 10.59 21.70 16.10
N GLY A 135 10.06 20.46 16.12
CA GLY A 135 10.85 19.23 16.10
C GLY A 135 11.77 19.14 14.87
N ARG A 136 12.93 18.49 15.03
CA ARG A 136 13.95 18.32 13.97
C ARG A 136 13.50 17.35 12.86
N VAL A 137 12.42 16.61 13.06
CA VAL A 137 11.86 15.61 12.13
C VAL A 137 10.36 15.82 12.03
N SER A 138 9.83 15.78 10.80
CA SER A 138 8.41 15.62 10.56
C SER A 138 8.08 14.15 10.24
N LEU A 139 6.82 13.77 10.44
CA LEU A 139 6.34 12.43 10.11
C LEU A 139 6.52 12.13 8.61
N GLU A 140 6.34 13.14 7.76
CA GLU A 140 6.52 13.07 6.31
C GLU A 140 7.99 12.84 5.93
N GLN A 141 8.94 13.51 6.61
CA GLN A 141 10.37 13.27 6.39
C GLN A 141 10.76 11.84 6.74
N ALA A 142 10.32 11.34 7.90
CA ALA A 142 10.56 9.96 8.30
C ALA A 142 9.97 8.96 7.29
N ALA A 143 8.81 9.26 6.70
CA ALA A 143 8.22 8.42 5.66
C ALA A 143 9.06 8.39 4.37
N VAL A 144 9.54 9.55 3.90
CA VAL A 144 10.41 9.64 2.70
C VAL A 144 11.71 8.86 2.89
N GLU A 145 12.33 8.93 4.07
CA GLU A 145 13.57 8.21 4.40
C GLU A 145 13.35 6.70 4.51
N SER A 146 12.14 6.27 4.88
CA SER A 146 11.77 4.87 5.02
C SER A 146 11.64 4.15 3.68
N GLY A 147 11.13 4.83 2.63
CA GLY A 147 10.98 4.25 1.29
C GLY A 147 10.02 5.02 0.40
N SER A 148 10.10 4.83 -0.92
CA SER A 148 9.37 5.60 -1.94
C SER A 148 7.84 5.50 -1.83
N ASP A 149 7.32 4.37 -1.38
CA ASP A 149 5.86 4.14 -1.24
C ASP A 149 5.34 4.49 0.17
N VAL A 150 6.24 4.74 1.15
CA VAL A 150 5.82 5.03 2.53
C VAL A 150 5.05 6.35 2.65
N PRO A 151 5.41 7.44 1.93
CA PRO A 151 4.65 8.69 1.98
C PRO A 151 3.19 8.54 1.55
N VAL A 152 2.89 7.82 0.48
CA VAL A 152 1.51 7.59 0.06
C VAL A 152 0.76 6.66 1.02
N CYS A 153 1.44 5.65 1.58
CA CYS A 153 0.88 4.81 2.64
C CYS A 153 0.63 5.62 3.93
N LEU A 154 1.46 6.62 4.22
CA LEU A 154 1.22 7.54 5.32
C LEU A 154 -0.03 8.40 5.09
N LEU A 155 -0.33 8.84 3.88
CA LEU A 155 -1.58 9.50 3.53
C LEU A 155 -2.77 8.55 3.67
N SER A 156 -2.64 7.27 3.25
CA SER A 156 -3.66 6.21 3.25
C SER A 156 -5.03 6.66 2.70
N GLY A 157 -5.00 7.39 1.61
CA GLY A 157 -6.16 7.91 0.89
C GLY A 157 -5.88 8.02 -0.60
N ALA A 158 -6.88 8.37 -1.38
CA ALA A 158 -6.74 8.57 -2.82
C ALA A 158 -5.63 9.60 -3.11
N ALA A 159 -4.70 9.24 -4.00
CA ALA A 159 -3.57 10.09 -4.31
C ALA A 159 -3.07 9.91 -5.74
N LEU A 160 -2.50 10.97 -6.31
CA LEU A 160 -1.65 10.91 -7.48
C LEU A 160 -0.19 10.84 -7.03
N MET A 161 0.49 9.78 -7.43
CA MET A 161 1.93 9.62 -7.23
C MET A 161 2.66 9.97 -8.52
N GLU A 162 3.72 10.75 -8.40
CA GLU A 162 4.57 11.18 -9.52
C GLU A 162 6.06 11.15 -9.13
N GLY A 163 6.93 11.50 -10.08
CA GLY A 163 8.38 11.43 -9.89
C GLY A 163 8.85 9.98 -9.91
N ARG A 164 9.53 9.49 -8.87
CA ARG A 164 9.84 8.08 -8.62
C ARG A 164 8.84 7.42 -7.64
N GLY A 165 7.74 8.15 -7.28
CA GLY A 165 6.75 7.80 -6.28
C GLY A 165 6.75 8.72 -5.06
N GLU A 166 7.74 9.59 -4.91
CA GLU A 166 7.93 10.49 -3.77
C GLU A 166 7.02 11.72 -3.78
N ARG A 167 6.57 12.16 -4.96
CA ARG A 167 5.63 13.27 -5.06
C ARG A 167 4.21 12.73 -4.96
N VAL A 168 3.58 13.01 -3.84
CA VAL A 168 2.24 12.54 -3.50
C VAL A 168 1.31 13.73 -3.41
N THR A 169 0.32 13.79 -4.29
CA THR A 169 -0.76 14.79 -4.26
C THR A 169 -2.04 14.09 -3.80
N ALA A 170 -2.56 14.50 -2.65
CA ALA A 170 -3.84 14.00 -2.16
C ALA A 170 -4.97 14.36 -3.14
N LEU A 171 -5.86 13.43 -3.37
CA LEU A 171 -7.04 13.60 -4.22
C LEU A 171 -8.32 13.53 -3.40
N PRO A 172 -9.44 14.07 -3.93
CA PRO A 172 -10.76 13.80 -3.40
C PRO A 172 -11.01 12.29 -3.29
N GLU A 173 -11.95 11.92 -2.45
CA GLU A 173 -12.32 10.52 -2.23
C GLU A 173 -12.80 9.87 -3.53
N LEU A 174 -12.28 8.66 -3.81
CA LEU A 174 -12.75 7.85 -4.93
C LEU A 174 -14.15 7.28 -4.62
N PRO A 175 -14.95 6.97 -5.64
CA PRO A 175 -16.20 6.26 -5.42
C PRO A 175 -15.95 4.98 -4.63
N ARG A 176 -16.80 4.68 -3.68
CA ARG A 176 -16.77 3.41 -2.97
C ARG A 176 -17.05 2.29 -3.97
N ALA A 177 -16.03 1.52 -4.29
CA ALA A 177 -16.08 0.47 -5.30
C ALA A 177 -15.82 -0.89 -4.68
N ALA A 178 -16.65 -1.86 -5.04
CA ALA A 178 -16.40 -3.25 -4.68
C ALA A 178 -15.18 -3.77 -5.45
N LEU A 179 -14.28 -4.46 -4.75
CA LEU A 179 -12.96 -4.85 -5.23
C LEU A 179 -12.70 -6.32 -4.90
N VAL A 180 -12.12 -7.06 -5.82
CA VAL A 180 -11.51 -8.36 -5.54
C VAL A 180 -10.01 -8.26 -5.79
N LEU A 181 -9.23 -8.69 -4.81
CA LEU A 181 -7.78 -8.85 -4.91
C LEU A 181 -7.46 -10.33 -5.03
N VAL A 182 -6.60 -10.68 -5.99
CA VAL A 182 -6.13 -12.06 -6.18
C VAL A 182 -4.63 -12.08 -6.30
N ASN A 183 -3.97 -12.93 -5.51
CA ASN A 183 -2.54 -13.16 -5.58
C ASN A 183 -2.25 -14.66 -5.74
N PRO A 184 -1.53 -15.09 -6.79
CA PRO A 184 -1.22 -16.50 -7.03
C PRO A 184 -0.13 -17.04 -6.08
N ARG A 185 0.32 -16.26 -5.09
CA ARG A 185 1.40 -16.57 -4.12
C ARG A 185 2.77 -16.82 -4.78
N VAL A 186 3.00 -16.17 -5.91
CA VAL A 186 4.30 -16.16 -6.59
C VAL A 186 4.96 -14.82 -6.36
N ALA A 187 6.21 -14.85 -5.91
CA ALA A 187 6.99 -13.63 -5.72
C ALA A 187 7.45 -13.08 -7.07
N VAL A 188 7.19 -11.78 -7.30
CA VAL A 188 7.66 -11.06 -8.48
C VAL A 188 8.58 -9.94 -8.02
N PRO A 189 9.91 -10.09 -8.20
CA PRO A 189 10.86 -9.07 -7.79
C PRO A 189 10.72 -7.79 -8.62
N THR A 190 10.51 -6.65 -7.97
CA THR A 190 10.26 -5.36 -8.62
C THR A 190 11.39 -4.93 -9.55
N GLY A 191 12.66 -5.07 -9.13
CA GLY A 191 13.82 -4.69 -9.94
C GLY A 191 13.87 -5.37 -11.31
N PRO A 192 13.80 -6.71 -11.39
CA PRO A 192 13.72 -7.45 -12.66
C PRO A 192 12.54 -7.06 -13.55
N VAL A 193 11.38 -6.67 -12.99
CA VAL A 193 10.23 -6.18 -13.78
C VAL A 193 10.58 -4.85 -14.45
N PHE A 194 11.11 -3.89 -13.68
CA PHE A 194 11.56 -2.61 -14.24
C PHE A 194 12.69 -2.77 -15.26
N ALA A 195 13.61 -3.72 -15.06
CA ALA A 195 14.70 -3.99 -16.00
C ALA A 195 14.23 -4.51 -17.37
N ARG A 196 13.01 -5.07 -17.46
CA ARG A 196 12.40 -5.55 -18.70
C ARG A 196 11.51 -4.52 -19.40
N LEU A 197 11.34 -3.34 -18.81
CA LEU A 197 10.62 -2.27 -19.49
C LEU A 197 11.33 -1.92 -20.81
N ALA A 198 10.59 -1.98 -21.92
CA ALA A 198 11.06 -1.44 -23.19
C ALA A 198 11.29 0.07 -23.04
N ALA A 199 12.33 0.59 -23.70
CA ALA A 199 12.59 2.03 -23.73
C ALA A 199 11.34 2.78 -24.21
N ARG A 200 10.92 3.78 -23.46
CA ARG A 200 9.74 4.61 -23.73
C ARG A 200 10.14 6.08 -23.68
N SER A 201 9.55 6.90 -24.50
CA SER A 201 9.74 8.35 -24.47
C SER A 201 8.74 9.01 -23.52
N GLY A 202 9.19 9.35 -22.33
CA GLY A 202 8.41 10.12 -21.35
C GLY A 202 7.28 9.35 -20.63
N VAL A 203 6.76 9.93 -19.56
CA VAL A 203 5.52 9.46 -18.92
C VAL A 203 4.35 10.11 -19.66
N ALA A 204 3.42 9.30 -20.16
CA ALA A 204 2.13 9.83 -20.59
C ALA A 204 1.42 10.44 -19.36
N GLN A 205 1.49 11.75 -19.23
CA GLN A 205 0.78 12.44 -18.13
C GLN A 205 -0.72 12.44 -18.44
N ILE A 206 -1.49 11.89 -17.51
CA ILE A 206 -2.95 11.88 -17.55
C ILE A 206 -3.48 12.79 -16.46
N GLN A 207 -4.42 13.64 -16.85
CA GLN A 207 -5.15 14.44 -15.87
C GLN A 207 -6.24 13.58 -15.23
N VAL A 208 -6.13 13.37 -13.91
CA VAL A 208 -7.16 12.67 -13.14
C VAL A 208 -8.35 13.60 -12.96
N PRO A 209 -9.59 13.16 -13.28
CA PRO A 209 -10.79 13.92 -12.99
C PRO A 209 -10.89 14.30 -11.51
N SER A 210 -11.43 15.48 -11.23
CA SER A 210 -11.62 15.94 -9.85
C SER A 210 -12.65 15.15 -9.07
N ALA A 211 -13.54 14.42 -9.75
CA ALA A 211 -14.51 13.50 -9.17
C ALA A 211 -14.97 12.47 -10.21
N PHE A 212 -15.44 11.33 -9.74
CA PHE A 212 -16.13 10.32 -10.51
C PHE A 212 -17.55 10.15 -9.96
N ALA A 213 -18.54 10.03 -10.82
CA ALA A 213 -19.94 9.90 -10.40
C ALA A 213 -20.19 8.59 -9.62
N ASP A 214 -19.57 7.50 -10.07
CA ASP A 214 -19.73 6.16 -9.53
C ASP A 214 -18.55 5.24 -9.94
N VAL A 215 -18.62 3.97 -9.58
CA VAL A 215 -17.59 2.97 -9.93
C VAL A 215 -17.53 2.71 -11.44
N GLN A 216 -18.65 2.82 -12.17
CA GLN A 216 -18.71 2.63 -13.61
C GLN A 216 -17.94 3.74 -14.33
N ALA A 217 -18.13 5.00 -13.92
CA ALA A 217 -17.36 6.14 -14.44
C ALA A 217 -15.88 6.02 -14.14
N LEU A 218 -15.51 5.56 -12.93
CA LEU A 218 -14.13 5.29 -12.57
C LEU A 218 -13.53 4.18 -13.45
N ALA A 219 -14.20 3.05 -13.60
CA ALA A 219 -13.74 1.93 -14.40
C ALA A 219 -13.61 2.29 -15.89
N ALA A 220 -14.56 3.03 -16.46
CA ALA A 220 -14.52 3.49 -17.84
C ALA A 220 -13.33 4.44 -18.09
N TRP A 221 -13.04 5.34 -17.15
CA TRP A 221 -11.87 6.22 -17.22
C TRP A 221 -10.56 5.43 -17.07
N LEU A 222 -10.49 4.51 -16.11
CA LEU A 222 -9.35 3.63 -15.93
C LEU A 222 -9.10 2.73 -17.15
N GLY A 223 -10.13 2.35 -17.88
CA GLY A 223 -10.02 1.60 -19.13
C GLY A 223 -9.14 2.30 -20.21
N GLN A 224 -8.98 3.61 -20.13
CA GLN A 224 -8.10 4.41 -21.00
C GLN A 224 -6.65 4.47 -20.49
N THR A 225 -6.38 3.89 -19.35
CA THR A 225 -5.07 3.84 -18.69
C THR A 225 -4.51 2.42 -18.68
N ARG A 226 -3.33 2.23 -18.14
CA ARG A 226 -2.69 0.91 -18.09
C ARG A 226 -1.76 0.76 -16.89
N ASN A 227 -1.27 -0.45 -16.65
CA ASN A 227 -0.09 -0.69 -15.83
C ASN A 227 1.07 -1.09 -16.74
N ASP A 228 2.06 -0.21 -16.90
CA ASP A 228 3.22 -0.44 -17.77
C ASP A 228 4.12 -1.59 -17.31
N LEU A 229 4.02 -1.97 -16.02
CA LEU A 229 4.75 -3.11 -15.46
C LEU A 229 4.06 -4.45 -15.73
N GLN A 230 2.81 -4.46 -16.21
CA GLN A 230 2.06 -5.71 -16.38
C GLN A 230 2.70 -6.62 -17.44
N ALA A 231 3.02 -6.12 -18.64
CA ALA A 231 3.63 -6.93 -19.69
C ALA A 231 4.99 -7.54 -19.26
N PRO A 232 5.96 -6.77 -18.72
CA PRO A 232 7.21 -7.37 -18.21
C PRO A 232 7.01 -8.30 -17.00
N ALA A 233 5.99 -8.09 -16.16
CA ALA A 233 5.70 -9.01 -15.07
C ALA A 233 5.13 -10.36 -15.56
N LEU A 234 4.32 -10.35 -16.63
CA LEU A 234 3.81 -11.55 -17.29
C LEU A 234 4.94 -12.43 -17.86
N GLU A 235 6.02 -11.82 -18.36
CA GLU A 235 7.20 -12.57 -18.84
C GLU A 235 7.93 -13.30 -17.69
N ILE A 236 7.90 -12.72 -16.47
CA ILE A 236 8.54 -13.30 -15.29
C ILE A 236 7.63 -14.35 -14.64
N ALA A 237 6.35 -14.07 -14.55
CA ALA A 237 5.37 -14.89 -13.87
C ALA A 237 4.09 -15.03 -14.73
N PRO A 238 4.06 -15.95 -15.72
CA PRO A 238 2.91 -16.14 -16.61
C PRO A 238 1.58 -16.44 -15.90
N VAL A 239 1.63 -16.95 -14.68
CA VAL A 239 0.44 -17.21 -13.84
C VAL A 239 -0.39 -15.95 -13.57
N ILE A 240 0.21 -14.76 -13.69
CA ILE A 240 -0.52 -13.48 -13.60
C ILE A 240 -1.59 -13.40 -14.70
N GLN A 241 -1.32 -13.93 -15.91
CA GLN A 241 -2.33 -13.98 -16.98
C GLN A 241 -3.50 -14.88 -16.63
N GLU A 242 -3.25 -16.00 -15.92
CA GLU A 242 -4.31 -16.89 -15.46
C GLU A 242 -5.20 -16.16 -14.44
N VAL A 243 -4.59 -15.38 -13.54
CA VAL A 243 -5.34 -14.55 -12.56
C VAL A 243 -6.21 -13.52 -13.26
N LEU A 244 -5.66 -12.79 -14.25
CA LEU A 244 -6.42 -11.80 -15.02
C LEU A 244 -7.59 -12.46 -15.76
N THR A 245 -7.35 -13.59 -16.43
CA THR A 245 -8.38 -14.34 -17.15
C THR A 245 -9.48 -14.85 -16.21
N ALA A 246 -9.11 -15.34 -15.02
CA ALA A 246 -10.10 -15.81 -14.02
C ALA A 246 -10.97 -14.66 -13.50
N LEU A 247 -10.40 -13.46 -13.30
CA LEU A 247 -11.15 -12.28 -12.89
C LEU A 247 -12.04 -11.72 -14.01
N ASP A 248 -11.55 -11.72 -15.27
CA ASP A 248 -12.32 -11.26 -16.43
C ASP A 248 -13.56 -12.12 -16.69
N ALA A 249 -13.50 -13.41 -16.34
CA ALA A 249 -14.63 -14.35 -16.49
C ALA A 249 -15.80 -14.05 -15.54
N GLU A 250 -15.62 -13.19 -14.54
CA GLU A 250 -16.57 -12.90 -13.47
C GLU A 250 -17.32 -11.57 -13.64
N ASP A 251 -17.50 -11.08 -14.87
CA ASP A 251 -18.21 -9.82 -15.18
C ASP A 251 -17.61 -8.59 -14.48
N ALA A 252 -16.30 -8.53 -14.33
CA ALA A 252 -15.60 -7.38 -13.76
C ALA A 252 -15.72 -6.15 -14.66
N LEU A 253 -15.89 -4.97 -14.07
CA LEU A 253 -15.87 -3.69 -14.79
C LEU A 253 -14.47 -3.35 -15.33
N LEU A 254 -13.44 -3.80 -14.62
CA LEU A 254 -12.03 -3.63 -14.97
C LEU A 254 -11.21 -4.66 -14.21
N THR A 255 -10.26 -5.32 -14.89
CA THR A 255 -9.22 -6.14 -14.28
C THR A 255 -7.83 -5.59 -14.61
N ARG A 256 -6.91 -5.64 -13.65
CA ARG A 256 -5.54 -5.17 -13.86
C ARG A 256 -4.59 -5.72 -12.80
N MET A 257 -3.32 -5.88 -13.17
CA MET A 257 -2.25 -6.13 -12.21
C MET A 257 -1.95 -4.87 -11.38
N CYS A 258 -1.75 -5.03 -10.07
CA CYS A 258 -1.38 -3.97 -9.14
C CYS A 258 0.15 -3.85 -9.01
N GLY A 259 0.66 -2.62 -9.09
CA GLY A 259 2.10 -2.35 -8.92
C GLY A 259 2.97 -3.19 -9.85
N SER A 260 4.00 -3.82 -9.31
CA SER A 260 4.89 -4.75 -10.04
C SER A 260 4.39 -6.21 -10.04
N GLY A 261 3.23 -6.48 -9.46
CA GLY A 261 2.64 -7.84 -9.37
C GLY A 261 3.12 -8.59 -8.10
N ALA A 262 2.70 -9.86 -7.90
CA ALA A 262 1.76 -10.62 -8.75
C ALA A 262 0.27 -10.39 -8.44
N THR A 263 -0.09 -9.53 -7.48
CA THR A 263 -1.51 -9.27 -7.19
C THR A 263 -2.19 -8.59 -8.38
N CYS A 264 -3.35 -9.11 -8.75
CA CYS A 264 -4.29 -8.44 -9.64
C CYS A 264 -5.51 -7.98 -8.84
N TYR A 265 -6.15 -6.94 -9.33
CA TYR A 265 -7.41 -6.45 -8.80
C TYR A 265 -8.48 -6.43 -9.88
N ALA A 266 -9.72 -6.56 -9.45
CA ALA A 266 -10.88 -6.34 -10.30
C ALA A 266 -11.91 -5.44 -9.60
N LEU A 267 -12.49 -4.50 -10.34
CA LEU A 267 -13.60 -3.65 -9.90
C LEU A 267 -14.92 -4.28 -10.28
N PHE A 268 -15.89 -4.22 -9.40
CA PHE A 268 -17.24 -4.75 -9.60
C PHE A 268 -18.30 -3.68 -9.33
N ALA A 269 -19.47 -3.86 -9.94
CA ALA A 269 -20.59 -2.93 -9.81
C ALA A 269 -21.12 -2.84 -8.36
N ASN A 270 -21.00 -3.91 -7.58
CA ASN A 270 -21.46 -3.98 -6.20
C ASN A 270 -20.79 -5.13 -5.42
N ASP A 271 -20.96 -5.12 -4.10
CA ASP A 271 -20.36 -6.10 -3.19
C ASP A 271 -20.81 -7.54 -3.47
N ALA A 272 -22.08 -7.74 -3.84
CA ALA A 272 -22.59 -9.08 -4.11
C ALA A 272 -21.90 -9.71 -5.33
N ALA A 273 -21.64 -8.92 -6.37
CA ALA A 273 -20.87 -9.37 -7.54
C ALA A 273 -19.41 -9.69 -7.15
N ALA A 274 -18.75 -8.82 -6.40
CA ALA A 274 -17.37 -9.07 -5.94
C ALA A 274 -17.28 -10.32 -5.05
N MET A 275 -18.22 -10.54 -4.15
CA MET A 275 -18.24 -11.73 -3.30
C MET A 275 -18.43 -13.02 -4.10
N ARG A 276 -19.34 -13.04 -5.09
CA ARG A 276 -19.52 -14.20 -5.97
C ARG A 276 -18.25 -14.49 -6.78
N ALA A 277 -17.67 -13.45 -7.38
CA ALA A 277 -16.42 -13.57 -8.13
C ALA A 277 -15.28 -14.10 -7.26
N ALA A 278 -15.10 -13.58 -6.07
CA ALA A 278 -14.07 -14.04 -5.14
C ALA A 278 -14.29 -15.51 -4.76
N GLN A 279 -15.54 -15.93 -4.53
CA GLN A 279 -15.86 -17.32 -4.23
C GLN A 279 -15.59 -18.24 -5.42
N ALA A 280 -15.97 -17.86 -6.63
CA ALA A 280 -15.74 -18.64 -7.84
C ALA A 280 -14.23 -18.81 -8.11
N VAL A 281 -13.46 -17.73 -8.06
CA VAL A 281 -12.00 -17.76 -8.24
C VAL A 281 -11.33 -18.60 -7.14
N GLN A 282 -11.75 -18.48 -5.87
CA GLN A 282 -11.16 -19.27 -4.77
C GLN A 282 -11.47 -20.77 -4.93
N GLN A 283 -12.65 -21.14 -5.42
CA GLN A 283 -13.02 -22.55 -5.68
C GLN A 283 -12.22 -23.12 -6.85
N ALA A 284 -12.05 -22.36 -7.93
CA ALA A 284 -11.27 -22.78 -9.09
C ALA A 284 -9.75 -22.87 -8.79
N HIS A 285 -9.25 -22.00 -7.92
CA HIS A 285 -7.83 -21.87 -7.60
C HIS A 285 -7.57 -21.84 -6.08
N PRO A 286 -7.72 -22.98 -5.37
CA PRO A 286 -7.62 -23.03 -3.89
C PRO A 286 -6.26 -22.57 -3.34
N GLY A 287 -5.19 -22.66 -4.16
CA GLY A 287 -3.84 -22.22 -3.78
C GLY A 287 -3.63 -20.70 -3.81
N TRP A 288 -4.52 -19.95 -4.42
CA TRP A 288 -4.39 -18.49 -4.50
C TRP A 288 -4.92 -17.81 -3.23
N TRP A 289 -4.43 -16.62 -2.95
CA TRP A 289 -5.04 -15.72 -1.99
C TRP A 289 -6.08 -14.87 -2.71
N VAL A 290 -7.31 -14.93 -2.26
CA VAL A 290 -8.43 -14.19 -2.83
C VAL A 290 -9.10 -13.40 -1.71
N CYS A 291 -9.37 -12.12 -1.93
CA CYS A 291 -9.99 -11.24 -0.96
C CYS A 291 -11.01 -10.32 -1.63
N ALA A 292 -12.29 -10.51 -1.30
CA ALA A 292 -13.32 -9.51 -1.61
C ALA A 292 -13.24 -8.38 -0.60
N THR A 293 -13.15 -7.14 -1.08
CA THR A 293 -12.98 -5.94 -0.28
C THR A 293 -13.60 -4.72 -0.99
N ARG A 294 -13.24 -3.51 -0.60
CA ARG A 294 -13.68 -2.26 -1.24
C ARG A 294 -12.53 -1.27 -1.34
N ILE A 295 -12.65 -0.30 -2.24
CA ILE A 295 -11.84 0.92 -2.15
C ILE A 295 -12.24 1.63 -0.87
N ALA A 296 -11.27 1.91 -0.02
CA ALA A 296 -11.44 2.51 1.28
C ALA A 296 -11.64 4.03 1.18
N ALA A 297 -12.31 4.59 2.17
CA ALA A 297 -12.35 6.01 2.41
C ALA A 297 -10.95 6.59 2.68
N ASN A 298 -10.78 7.90 2.45
CA ASN A 298 -9.53 8.56 2.73
C ASN A 298 -9.17 8.48 4.24
N ASN A 299 -7.86 8.40 4.52
CA ASN A 299 -7.30 8.31 5.87
C ASN A 299 -7.72 7.05 6.67
N ILE A 300 -7.95 5.93 5.98
CA ILE A 300 -8.32 4.66 6.63
C ILE A 300 -7.29 4.15 7.64
N GLY A 301 -6.01 4.51 7.48
CA GLY A 301 -4.91 4.17 8.39
C GLY A 301 -4.75 5.13 9.57
N ALA A 302 -5.74 5.97 9.91
CA ALA A 302 -5.64 6.83 11.08
C ALA A 302 -5.48 6.03 12.39
N PRO A 303 -4.61 6.47 13.31
CA PRO A 303 -4.40 5.78 14.58
C PRO A 303 -5.68 5.68 15.41
N ARG A 304 -5.91 4.51 16.00
CA ARG A 304 -6.95 4.29 17.01
C ARG A 304 -6.25 4.22 18.36
N SER A 305 -6.59 5.11 19.28
CA SER A 305 -6.18 5.07 20.68
C SER A 305 -7.31 4.47 21.53
N PHE A 306 -6.95 3.60 22.43
CA PHE A 306 -7.85 2.97 23.40
C PHE A 306 -7.55 3.51 24.80
#